data_d98ebcb20957a65a72e4001efe8ab277
#
_entry.id   d98ebcb20957a65a72e4001efe8ab277
#
_cell.length_a   1.000
_cell.length_b   1.000
_cell.length_c   1.000
_cell.angle_alpha   90.00
_cell.angle_beta   90.00
_cell.angle_gamma   90.00
#
_symmetry.space_group_name_H-M   'P 1'
#
loop_
_entity.id
_entity.type
_entity.pdbx_description
1 polymer ?
#
loop_
_entity_poly.entity_id
_entity_poly.type
_entity_poly.pdbx_seq_one_letter_code
_entity_poly.pdbx_strand_id
1 'polypeptide(L)'
;LSHMGIAADQYMRAPNMLLGVAEVLQDAFNCESGDEPLQPWLALCGGNVGPWDDIGALSINVQETLSPTYALGVMWEPNDWFSWGASYTSEADMNMKGTFEIQYTDDWSGFWQSVNGSVLGAITSAILSLPSGAPKESGNVSMDLVYPQHFQTGISVDVHPKLTLNADIGWTDYKQWDAFVFRFDRNLEFLNAARILSPDNATPNTLRLPLGFKSQWNWAFGMEFHASSRLDLRAGVEIRDSVIPDDQRQVMAPFGGANLYSIGMGYQWDKNTEIDMNLSYLHSVESIPADTSCNLNCDNITNIIYNPYAGLDVKTSLRVVMAGLSFRTKF
;
A
#
# COMPACT_ATOMS: atom_id res chain seq x y z
N LEU A 1 14.15 9.25 16.27
CA LEU A 1 13.34 10.20 15.47
C LEU A 1 13.07 9.57 14.11
N SER A 2 11.80 9.43 13.77
CA SER A 2 11.37 8.85 12.51
C SER A 2 10.84 9.96 11.58
N HIS A 3 11.13 9.83 10.31
CA HIS A 3 10.63 10.67 9.25
C HIS A 3 9.99 9.78 8.19
N MET A 4 8.83 10.16 7.71
CA MET A 4 8.13 9.44 6.66
C MET A 4 7.47 10.42 5.69
N GLY A 5 7.49 10.10 4.41
CA GLY A 5 6.75 10.81 3.37
C GLY A 5 6.18 9.82 2.38
N ILE A 6 5.00 10.13 1.87
CA ILE A 6 4.33 9.37 0.82
C ILE A 6 4.04 10.35 -0.31
N ALA A 7 4.54 10.05 -1.50
CA ALA A 7 4.15 10.72 -2.72
C ALA A 7 3.61 9.68 -3.69
N ALA A 8 2.45 9.92 -4.25
CA ALA A 8 1.80 9.03 -5.20
C ALA A 8 1.07 9.81 -6.28
N ASP A 9 1.24 9.35 -7.51
CA ASP A 9 0.45 9.77 -8.67
C ASP A 9 -0.37 8.56 -9.12
N GLN A 10 -1.68 8.70 -9.13
CA GLN A 10 -2.61 7.60 -9.36
C GLN A 10 -3.72 7.99 -10.31
N TYR A 11 -3.98 7.18 -11.34
CA TYR A 11 -5.21 7.28 -12.10
C TYR A 11 -6.38 6.79 -11.26
N MET A 12 -7.51 7.52 -11.35
CA MET A 12 -8.72 7.21 -10.61
C MET A 12 -9.77 6.63 -11.55
N ARG A 13 -10.44 5.59 -11.09
CA ARG A 13 -11.61 5.01 -11.76
C ARG A 13 -12.79 5.04 -10.80
N ALA A 14 -13.95 5.43 -11.31
CA ALA A 14 -15.16 5.39 -10.50
C ALA A 14 -15.65 3.93 -10.34
N PRO A 15 -16.47 3.66 -9.30
CA PRO A 15 -17.06 2.35 -9.10
C PRO A 15 -17.86 1.91 -10.32
N ASN A 16 -17.69 0.66 -10.69
CA ASN A 16 -18.33 -0.01 -11.82
C ASN A 16 -19.84 0.26 -11.95
N MET A 17 -20.55 0.19 -10.83
CA MET A 17 -22.02 0.26 -10.83
C MET A 17 -22.53 1.62 -11.28
N LEU A 18 -21.93 2.72 -10.83
CA LEU A 18 -22.39 4.07 -11.18
C LEU A 18 -22.15 4.36 -12.67
N LEU A 19 -20.96 4.08 -13.17
CA LEU A 19 -20.62 4.32 -14.56
C LEU A 19 -21.28 3.31 -15.51
N GLY A 20 -21.45 2.05 -15.10
CA GLY A 20 -22.17 1.07 -15.90
C GLY A 20 -23.64 1.44 -16.09
N VAL A 21 -24.31 2.02 -15.09
CA VAL A 21 -25.66 2.57 -15.26
C VAL A 21 -25.65 3.78 -16.19
N ALA A 22 -24.67 4.67 -16.05
CA ALA A 22 -24.54 5.83 -16.92
C ALA A 22 -24.32 5.41 -18.38
N GLU A 23 -23.40 4.48 -18.65
CA GLU A 23 -23.13 3.93 -19.99
C GLU A 23 -24.38 3.32 -20.63
N VAL A 24 -25.12 2.45 -19.92
CA VAL A 24 -26.37 1.85 -20.41
C VAL A 24 -27.42 2.92 -20.76
N LEU A 25 -27.50 3.99 -19.96
CA LEU A 25 -28.42 5.08 -20.26
C LEU A 25 -27.94 5.92 -21.45
N GLN A 26 -26.66 6.17 -21.60
CA GLN A 26 -26.05 6.87 -22.74
C GLN A 26 -26.28 6.10 -24.04
N ASP A 27 -26.12 4.78 -24.01
CA ASP A 27 -26.44 3.89 -25.15
C ASP A 27 -27.92 3.93 -25.49
N ALA A 28 -28.81 3.81 -24.48
CA ALA A 28 -30.24 3.83 -24.67
C ALA A 28 -30.75 5.17 -25.27
N PHE A 29 -30.08 6.27 -24.97
CA PHE A 29 -30.38 7.60 -25.49
C PHE A 29 -29.59 7.94 -26.74
N ASN A 30 -28.76 7.03 -27.24
CA ASN A 30 -27.96 7.22 -28.44
C ASN A 30 -27.08 8.48 -28.41
N CYS A 31 -26.37 8.66 -27.29
CA CYS A 31 -25.53 9.85 -27.05
C CYS A 31 -24.43 10.04 -28.11
N GLU A 32 -23.99 8.99 -28.80
CA GLU A 32 -23.02 9.08 -29.88
C GLU A 32 -23.52 9.93 -31.07
N SER A 33 -24.86 10.04 -31.27
CA SER A 33 -25.45 10.88 -32.33
C SER A 33 -25.44 12.38 -31.99
N GLY A 34 -25.08 12.74 -30.73
CA GLY A 34 -25.17 14.12 -30.25
C GLY A 34 -26.59 14.59 -29.89
N ASP A 35 -27.55 13.68 -29.89
CA ASP A 35 -28.94 13.99 -29.53
C ASP A 35 -29.12 13.86 -28.00
N GLU A 36 -29.84 14.79 -27.39
CA GLU A 36 -30.26 14.77 -25.99
C GLU A 36 -31.79 14.67 -25.92
N PRO A 37 -32.35 13.45 -26.10
CA PRO A 37 -33.80 13.28 -26.36
C PRO A 37 -34.69 13.70 -25.18
N LEU A 38 -34.13 13.80 -23.97
CA LEU A 38 -34.91 14.17 -22.77
C LEU A 38 -34.69 15.61 -22.31
N GLN A 39 -33.94 16.43 -23.03
CA GLN A 39 -33.79 17.84 -22.67
C GLN A 39 -35.14 18.56 -22.69
N PRO A 40 -35.38 19.49 -21.78
CA PRO A 40 -34.49 19.98 -20.71
C PRO A 40 -34.55 19.19 -19.39
N TRP A 41 -35.30 18.08 -19.36
CA TRP A 41 -35.58 17.37 -18.12
C TRP A 41 -34.39 16.56 -17.61
N LEU A 42 -33.69 15.86 -18.50
CA LEU A 42 -32.50 15.10 -18.17
C LEU A 42 -31.50 15.22 -19.32
N ALA A 43 -30.24 15.45 -19.01
CA ALA A 43 -29.14 15.47 -19.97
C ALA A 43 -28.00 14.57 -19.46
N LEU A 44 -27.55 13.64 -20.30
CA LEU A 44 -26.55 12.64 -19.94
C LEU A 44 -25.39 12.55 -20.93
N CYS A 45 -25.50 13.23 -22.08
CA CYS A 45 -24.56 13.05 -23.19
C CYS A 45 -23.40 14.08 -23.21
N GLY A 46 -23.14 14.78 -22.12
CA GLY A 46 -22.07 15.78 -22.03
C GLY A 46 -20.65 15.23 -21.96
N GLY A 47 -20.50 13.91 -21.82
CA GLY A 47 -19.24 13.21 -21.82
C GLY A 47 -19.48 11.72 -21.82
N ASN A 48 -18.61 10.95 -22.45
CA ASN A 48 -18.72 9.49 -22.50
C ASN A 48 -18.04 8.89 -21.26
N VAL A 49 -18.82 8.17 -20.44
CA VAL A 49 -18.34 7.58 -19.19
C VAL A 49 -18.69 6.10 -19.14
N GLY A 50 -17.71 5.28 -18.85
CA GLY A 50 -17.84 3.83 -18.76
C GLY A 50 -17.19 3.25 -17.52
N PRO A 51 -17.51 2.00 -17.14
CA PRO A 51 -17.01 1.37 -15.91
C PRO A 51 -15.50 1.09 -15.94
N TRP A 52 -14.86 1.21 -17.09
CA TRP A 52 -13.44 0.93 -17.30
C TRP A 52 -12.62 2.19 -17.52
N ASP A 53 -13.28 3.34 -17.63
CA ASP A 53 -12.64 4.59 -17.98
C ASP A 53 -12.00 5.26 -16.77
N ASP A 54 -10.91 5.96 -17.04
CA ASP A 54 -10.28 6.82 -16.04
C ASP A 54 -11.12 8.10 -15.88
N ILE A 55 -11.42 8.47 -14.65
CA ILE A 55 -12.16 9.71 -14.35
C ILE A 55 -11.23 10.89 -14.10
N GLY A 56 -9.96 10.63 -13.87
CA GLY A 56 -8.95 11.64 -13.62
C GLY A 56 -7.66 11.07 -13.03
N ALA A 57 -6.74 11.96 -12.74
CA ALA A 57 -5.47 11.68 -12.08
C ALA A 57 -5.40 12.40 -10.73
N LEU A 58 -4.99 11.68 -9.69
CA LEU A 58 -4.78 12.18 -8.34
C LEU A 58 -3.29 12.17 -8.02
N SER A 59 -2.75 13.32 -7.66
CA SER A 59 -1.41 13.46 -7.07
C SER A 59 -1.54 13.80 -5.59
N ILE A 60 -0.87 13.04 -4.74
CA ILE A 60 -0.81 13.28 -3.29
C ILE A 60 0.65 13.35 -2.87
N ASN A 61 0.97 14.32 -2.02
CA ASN A 61 2.26 14.42 -1.36
C ASN A 61 2.03 14.79 0.12
N VAL A 62 2.27 13.85 1.02
CA VAL A 62 2.13 14.02 2.47
C VAL A 62 3.42 13.60 3.17
N GLN A 63 3.77 14.30 4.24
CA GLN A 63 4.96 13.99 5.02
C GLN A 63 4.77 14.30 6.51
N GLU A 64 5.49 13.53 7.34
CA GLU A 64 5.73 13.82 8.75
C GLU A 64 7.24 13.91 8.96
N THR A 65 7.70 15.03 9.49
CA THR A 65 9.14 15.30 9.60
C THR A 65 9.75 14.80 10.91
N LEU A 66 8.94 14.60 11.93
CA LEU A 66 9.43 14.30 13.25
C LEU A 66 8.42 13.54 14.10
N SER A 67 8.55 12.21 14.16
CA SER A 67 7.81 11.37 15.09
C SER A 67 8.78 10.73 16.09
N PRO A 68 8.56 10.87 17.41
CA PRO A 68 9.44 10.27 18.40
C PRO A 68 9.25 8.77 18.47
N THR A 69 10.35 8.04 18.51
CA THR A 69 10.40 6.61 18.80
C THR A 69 11.47 6.35 19.84
N TYR A 70 11.33 5.27 20.57
CA TYR A 70 12.38 4.77 21.44
C TYR A 70 12.66 3.30 21.12
N ALA A 71 13.91 2.91 21.32
CA ALA A 71 14.35 1.52 21.20
C ALA A 71 15.05 1.10 22.49
N LEU A 72 14.76 -0.10 22.93
CA LEU A 72 15.39 -0.76 24.07
C LEU A 72 15.99 -2.06 23.58
N GLY A 73 17.18 -2.38 24.09
CA GLY A 73 17.84 -3.64 23.76
C GLY A 73 18.58 -4.19 24.96
N VAL A 74 18.68 -5.50 25.00
CA VAL A 74 19.46 -6.25 25.95
C VAL A 74 20.27 -7.29 25.20
N MET A 75 21.51 -7.47 25.63
CA MET A 75 22.41 -8.54 25.20
C MET A 75 23.00 -9.24 26.40
N TRP A 76 23.02 -10.55 26.34
CA TRP A 76 23.52 -11.40 27.42
C TRP A 76 24.44 -12.48 26.86
N GLU A 77 25.68 -12.47 27.29
CA GLU A 77 26.77 -13.35 26.88
C GLU A 77 27.32 -14.05 28.11
N PRO A 78 26.71 -15.17 28.54
CA PRO A 78 27.17 -15.89 29.77
C PRO A 78 28.50 -16.59 29.57
N ASN A 79 28.93 -16.84 28.36
CA ASN A 79 30.19 -17.50 27.99
C ASN A 79 30.55 -17.16 26.53
N ASP A 80 31.76 -17.60 26.12
CA ASP A 80 32.33 -17.23 24.82
C ASP A 80 31.67 -17.91 23.59
N TRP A 81 30.79 -18.90 23.80
CA TRP A 81 30.16 -19.64 22.73
C TRP A 81 28.68 -19.42 22.58
N PHE A 82 28.04 -18.65 23.47
CA PHE A 82 26.62 -18.40 23.44
C PHE A 82 26.33 -16.93 23.72
N SER A 83 25.52 -16.35 22.86
CA SER A 83 24.94 -15.03 23.12
C SER A 83 23.43 -15.04 22.83
N TRP A 84 22.69 -14.25 23.60
CA TRP A 84 21.29 -13.98 23.44
C TRP A 84 21.04 -12.49 23.39
N GLY A 85 20.15 -12.06 22.51
CA GLY A 85 19.76 -10.67 22.40
C GLY A 85 18.27 -10.51 22.25
N ALA A 86 17.75 -9.38 22.74
CA ALA A 86 16.40 -8.95 22.46
C ALA A 86 16.35 -7.44 22.25
N SER A 87 15.51 -6.99 21.35
CA SER A 87 15.28 -5.58 21.09
C SER A 87 13.81 -5.28 20.89
N TYR A 88 13.41 -4.11 21.31
CA TYR A 88 12.07 -3.57 21.11
C TYR A 88 12.18 -2.14 20.57
N THR A 89 11.41 -1.84 19.53
CA THR A 89 11.23 -0.49 19.01
C THR A 89 9.76 -0.11 19.14
N SER A 90 9.51 1.06 19.75
CA SER A 90 8.15 1.54 19.93
C SER A 90 7.49 1.92 18.61
N GLU A 91 6.18 1.92 18.61
CA GLU A 91 5.39 2.57 17.56
C GLU A 91 5.71 4.07 17.48
N ALA A 92 5.38 4.66 16.33
CA ALA A 92 5.41 6.11 16.13
C ALA A 92 4.12 6.57 15.47
N ASP A 93 3.41 7.45 16.13
CA ASP A 93 2.26 8.13 15.53
C ASP A 93 2.76 9.16 14.51
N MET A 94 2.31 9.02 13.29
CA MET A 94 2.64 9.91 12.18
C MET A 94 1.38 10.62 11.72
N ASN A 95 1.33 11.94 11.90
CA ASN A 95 0.25 12.80 11.44
C ASN A 95 0.70 13.53 10.17
N MET A 96 0.76 12.77 9.08
CA MET A 96 1.26 13.27 7.80
C MET A 96 0.33 14.33 7.23
N LYS A 97 0.91 15.43 6.78
CA LYS A 97 0.20 16.55 6.16
C LYS A 97 0.87 16.93 4.86
N GLY A 98 0.06 17.44 3.94
CA GLY A 98 0.58 17.86 2.66
C GLY A 98 -0.48 18.37 1.73
N THR A 99 -0.26 18.18 0.43
CA THR A 99 -1.11 18.72 -0.62
C THR A 99 -1.60 17.61 -1.53
N PHE A 100 -2.73 17.85 -2.15
CA PHE A 100 -3.25 17.05 -3.24
C PHE A 100 -3.60 17.92 -4.45
N GLU A 101 -3.58 17.30 -5.61
CA GLU A 101 -4.10 17.84 -6.85
C GLU A 101 -4.85 16.72 -7.58
N ILE A 102 -6.06 17.04 -8.06
CA ILE A 102 -6.86 16.15 -8.89
C ILE A 102 -7.13 16.87 -10.20
N GLN A 103 -6.91 16.19 -11.30
CA GLN A 103 -7.28 16.64 -12.62
C GLN A 103 -8.25 15.61 -13.21
N TYR A 104 -9.51 16.03 -13.39
CA TYR A 104 -10.54 15.18 -13.97
C TYR A 104 -10.45 15.15 -15.49
N THR A 105 -10.97 14.07 -16.10
CA THR A 105 -11.10 13.98 -17.54
C THR A 105 -12.20 14.91 -18.04
N ASP A 106 -12.12 15.29 -19.33
CA ASP A 106 -13.15 16.12 -19.95
C ASP A 106 -14.49 15.38 -20.00
N ASP A 107 -14.48 14.08 -20.22
CA ASP A 107 -15.67 13.23 -20.21
C ASP A 107 -16.37 13.21 -18.85
N TRP A 108 -15.63 13.00 -17.76
CA TRP A 108 -16.17 13.07 -16.40
C TRP A 108 -16.76 14.44 -16.09
N SER A 109 -16.02 15.49 -16.40
CA SER A 109 -16.45 16.87 -16.15
C SER A 109 -17.67 17.24 -16.99
N GLY A 110 -17.65 16.91 -18.28
CA GLY A 110 -18.75 17.15 -19.22
C GLY A 110 -20.02 16.40 -18.87
N PHE A 111 -19.91 15.13 -18.47
CA PHE A 111 -21.03 14.33 -17.99
C PHE A 111 -21.78 15.02 -16.83
N TRP A 112 -21.04 15.36 -15.77
CA TRP A 112 -21.65 16.00 -14.59
C TRP A 112 -22.18 17.40 -14.88
N GLN A 113 -21.51 18.19 -15.73
CA GLN A 113 -22.03 19.49 -16.18
C GLN A 113 -23.32 19.35 -16.95
N SER A 114 -23.41 18.35 -17.83
CA SER A 114 -24.64 18.05 -18.58
C SER A 114 -25.77 17.64 -17.63
N VAL A 115 -25.53 16.70 -16.73
CA VAL A 115 -26.50 16.31 -15.69
C VAL A 115 -27.00 17.51 -14.91
N ASN A 116 -26.10 18.34 -14.37
CA ASN A 116 -26.46 19.53 -13.60
C ASN A 116 -27.16 20.61 -14.40
N GLY A 117 -26.93 20.67 -15.71
CA GLY A 117 -27.63 21.58 -16.64
C GLY A 117 -29.09 21.20 -16.89
N SER A 118 -29.51 20.01 -16.50
CA SER A 118 -30.89 19.53 -16.67
C SER A 118 -31.73 19.78 -15.41
N VAL A 119 -33.05 19.81 -15.57
CA VAL A 119 -34.00 20.11 -14.48
C VAL A 119 -33.93 19.06 -13.37
N LEU A 120 -33.99 17.77 -13.72
CA LEU A 120 -33.92 16.68 -12.76
C LEU A 120 -32.53 16.55 -12.16
N GLY A 121 -31.50 16.73 -12.97
CA GLY A 121 -30.10 16.69 -12.51
C GLY A 121 -29.82 17.82 -11.51
N ALA A 122 -30.27 19.05 -11.77
CA ALA A 122 -30.10 20.15 -10.84
C ALA A 122 -30.81 19.91 -9.50
N ILE A 123 -32.03 19.37 -9.50
CA ILE A 123 -32.77 19.03 -8.29
C ILE A 123 -32.05 17.90 -7.54
N THR A 124 -31.65 16.86 -8.22
CA THR A 124 -30.96 15.70 -7.62
C THR A 124 -29.61 16.12 -7.04
N SER A 125 -28.85 16.93 -7.75
CA SER A 125 -27.56 17.48 -7.28
C SER A 125 -27.73 18.34 -6.04
N ALA A 126 -28.77 19.16 -5.97
CA ALA A 126 -29.05 19.96 -4.77
C ALA A 126 -29.39 19.11 -3.54
N ILE A 127 -30.06 17.97 -3.74
CA ILE A 127 -30.46 17.07 -2.64
C ILE A 127 -29.30 16.15 -2.23
N LEU A 128 -28.61 15.54 -3.20
CA LEU A 128 -27.60 14.52 -2.96
C LEU A 128 -26.17 15.08 -2.97
N SER A 129 -25.98 16.36 -3.26
CA SER A 129 -24.66 16.98 -3.44
C SER A 129 -23.79 16.18 -4.42
N LEU A 130 -24.34 15.91 -5.62
CA LEU A 130 -23.63 15.22 -6.69
C LEU A 130 -22.43 16.06 -7.17
N PRO A 131 -21.47 15.46 -7.92
CA PRO A 131 -20.39 16.20 -8.54
C PRO A 131 -20.89 17.37 -9.39
N SER A 132 -20.15 18.48 -9.39
CA SER A 132 -20.51 19.64 -10.23
C SER A 132 -19.92 19.59 -11.64
N GLY A 133 -18.93 18.71 -11.86
CA GLY A 133 -18.15 18.63 -13.09
C GLY A 133 -17.00 19.62 -13.14
N ALA A 134 -16.43 19.98 -11.98
CA ALA A 134 -15.20 20.79 -11.93
C ALA A 134 -14.05 20.02 -12.61
N PRO A 135 -13.25 20.66 -13.47
CA PRO A 135 -12.18 19.97 -14.19
C PRO A 135 -10.94 19.73 -13.32
N LYS A 136 -10.80 20.47 -12.24
CA LYS A 136 -9.62 20.40 -11.37
C LYS A 136 -9.97 20.77 -9.92
N GLU A 137 -9.32 20.06 -8.99
CA GLU A 137 -9.38 20.37 -7.56
C GLU A 137 -7.97 20.28 -6.97
N SER A 138 -7.69 21.12 -5.98
CA SER A 138 -6.43 21.05 -5.24
C SER A 138 -6.62 21.62 -3.84
N GLY A 139 -5.77 21.22 -2.90
CA GLY A 139 -5.86 21.69 -1.52
C GLY A 139 -4.90 20.95 -0.61
N ASN A 140 -5.26 20.94 0.67
CA ASN A 140 -4.49 20.24 1.68
C ASN A 140 -5.14 18.89 2.01
N VAL A 141 -4.29 17.92 2.33
CA VAL A 141 -4.69 16.58 2.76
C VAL A 141 -3.89 16.19 4.00
N SER A 142 -4.50 15.43 4.88
CA SER A 142 -3.84 14.79 6.01
C SER A 142 -4.14 13.30 6.04
N MET A 143 -3.18 12.54 6.56
CA MET A 143 -3.29 11.10 6.77
C MET A 143 -2.61 10.73 8.07
N ASP A 144 -3.35 10.04 8.94
CA ASP A 144 -2.78 9.45 10.15
C ASP A 144 -2.29 8.04 9.84
N LEU A 145 -1.06 7.75 10.20
CA LEU A 145 -0.44 6.44 10.08
C LEU A 145 0.34 6.15 11.36
N VAL A 146 0.28 4.93 11.84
CA VAL A 146 1.14 4.46 12.94
C VAL A 146 2.25 3.62 12.35
N TYR A 147 3.50 4.04 12.52
CA TYR A 147 4.63 3.16 12.24
C TYR A 147 4.63 2.03 13.28
N PRO A 148 4.57 0.77 12.88
CA PRO A 148 4.29 -0.32 13.81
C PRO A 148 5.45 -0.56 14.77
N GLN A 149 5.11 -0.89 16.02
CA GLN A 149 6.09 -1.40 16.98
C GLN A 149 6.68 -2.73 16.51
N HIS A 150 7.93 -2.95 16.90
CA HIS A 150 8.68 -4.15 16.50
C HIS A 150 9.40 -4.75 17.69
N PHE A 151 9.31 -6.06 17.85
CA PHE A 151 10.07 -6.85 18.81
C PHE A 151 10.87 -7.91 18.08
N GLN A 152 12.11 -8.10 18.47
CA GLN A 152 12.97 -9.15 17.95
C GLN A 152 13.79 -9.76 19.07
N THR A 153 13.98 -11.09 19.03
CA THR A 153 14.91 -11.80 19.90
C THR A 153 15.63 -12.89 19.12
N GLY A 154 16.85 -13.17 19.50
CA GLY A 154 17.67 -14.17 18.82
C GLY A 154 18.78 -14.71 19.68
N ILE A 155 19.34 -15.81 19.22
CA ILE A 155 20.50 -16.50 19.80
C ILE A 155 21.60 -16.64 18.76
N SER A 156 22.83 -16.63 19.23
CA SER A 156 24.03 -16.98 18.47
C SER A 156 24.82 -18.04 19.23
N VAL A 157 25.22 -19.09 18.54
CA VAL A 157 25.90 -20.24 19.14
C VAL A 157 27.12 -20.63 18.31
N ASP A 158 28.30 -20.60 18.92
CA ASP A 158 29.53 -21.12 18.35
C ASP A 158 29.58 -22.64 18.54
N VAL A 159 28.99 -23.37 17.60
CA VAL A 159 28.92 -24.84 17.63
C VAL A 159 30.27 -25.50 17.32
N HIS A 160 31.17 -24.76 16.72
CA HIS A 160 32.54 -25.18 16.39
C HIS A 160 33.44 -23.93 16.30
N PRO A 161 34.74 -23.97 16.56
CA PRO A 161 35.65 -22.81 16.46
C PRO A 161 35.64 -22.09 15.09
N LYS A 162 35.05 -22.71 14.07
CA LYS A 162 34.91 -22.14 12.73
C LYS A 162 33.46 -21.97 12.30
N LEU A 163 32.46 -22.24 13.16
CA LEU A 163 31.07 -22.22 12.77
C LEU A 163 30.18 -21.65 13.85
N THR A 164 29.57 -20.53 13.56
CA THR A 164 28.55 -19.89 14.36
C THR A 164 27.18 -20.08 13.69
N LEU A 165 26.17 -20.45 14.48
CA LEU A 165 24.77 -20.54 14.05
C LEU A 165 23.94 -19.48 14.75
N ASN A 166 23.04 -18.85 14.00
CA ASN A 166 22.14 -17.81 14.49
C ASN A 166 20.68 -18.22 14.24
N ALA A 167 19.82 -17.89 15.19
CA ALA A 167 18.38 -18.04 15.02
C ALA A 167 17.66 -16.85 15.67
N ASP A 168 16.74 -16.24 14.92
CA ASP A 168 15.99 -15.07 15.35
C ASP A 168 14.50 -15.27 15.10
N ILE A 169 13.71 -14.65 15.99
CA ILE A 169 12.28 -14.49 15.81
C ILE A 169 11.94 -13.00 15.99
N GLY A 170 11.16 -12.48 15.06
CA GLY A 170 10.66 -11.12 15.12
C GLY A 170 9.13 -11.06 15.04
N TRP A 171 8.58 -10.00 15.61
CA TRP A 171 7.17 -9.67 15.53
C TRP A 171 7.00 -8.18 15.26
N THR A 172 6.11 -7.85 14.31
CA THR A 172 5.79 -6.47 13.95
C THR A 172 4.28 -6.28 13.96
N ASP A 173 3.80 -5.23 14.63
CA ASP A 173 2.37 -4.98 14.87
C ASP A 173 1.70 -4.23 13.71
N TYR A 174 1.63 -4.84 12.55
CA TYR A 174 0.91 -4.28 11.40
C TYR A 174 -0.61 -4.25 11.57
N LYS A 175 -1.17 -4.88 12.62
CA LYS A 175 -2.61 -4.81 12.91
C LYS A 175 -3.11 -3.37 13.07
N GLN A 176 -2.25 -2.43 13.39
CA GLN A 176 -2.57 -1.00 13.47
C GLN A 176 -2.90 -0.39 12.10
N TRP A 177 -2.53 -1.06 11.01
CA TRP A 177 -2.89 -0.65 9.64
C TRP A 177 -4.24 -1.25 9.24
N ASP A 178 -5.30 -0.82 9.92
CA ASP A 178 -6.66 -1.21 9.62
C ASP A 178 -7.18 -0.53 8.34
N ALA A 179 -6.85 0.74 8.17
CA ALA A 179 -7.18 1.51 6.97
C ALA A 179 -6.23 2.69 6.78
N PHE A 180 -6.03 3.10 5.53
CA PHE A 180 -5.53 4.44 5.22
C PHE A 180 -6.70 5.41 5.15
N VAL A 181 -6.63 6.48 5.93
CA VAL A 181 -7.69 7.49 6.02
C VAL A 181 -7.15 8.85 5.58
N PHE A 182 -7.52 9.26 4.38
CA PHE A 182 -7.18 10.56 3.83
C PHE A 182 -8.29 11.56 4.17
N ARG A 183 -7.93 12.68 4.77
CA ARG A 183 -8.86 13.79 5.11
C ARG A 183 -8.45 15.01 4.32
N PHE A 184 -9.35 15.48 3.47
CA PHE A 184 -9.18 16.65 2.61
C PHE A 184 -9.77 17.89 3.27
N ASP A 185 -9.18 19.05 2.99
CA ASP A 185 -9.62 20.34 3.53
C ASP A 185 -10.93 20.86 2.91
N ARG A 186 -11.48 20.14 1.94
CA ARG A 186 -12.72 20.44 1.22
C ARG A 186 -13.44 19.19 0.73
N ASN A 187 -14.70 19.37 0.32
CA ASN A 187 -15.44 18.33 -0.38
C ASN A 187 -14.86 18.13 -1.78
N LEU A 188 -14.76 16.88 -2.20
CA LEU A 188 -14.21 16.50 -3.51
C LEU A 188 -15.29 15.94 -4.42
N GLU A 189 -15.19 16.25 -5.72
CA GLU A 189 -16.11 15.81 -6.77
C GLU A 189 -16.27 14.29 -6.77
N PHE A 190 -15.17 13.54 -6.84
CA PHE A 190 -15.25 12.09 -6.89
C PHE A 190 -15.79 11.47 -5.59
N LEU A 191 -15.54 12.08 -4.43
CA LEU A 191 -16.06 11.60 -3.15
C LEU A 191 -17.56 11.87 -3.03
N ASN A 192 -18.07 12.93 -3.64
CA ASN A 192 -19.49 13.18 -3.73
C ASN A 192 -20.24 12.09 -4.50
N ALA A 193 -19.61 11.48 -5.50
CA ALA A 193 -20.16 10.30 -6.18
C ALA A 193 -19.92 9.01 -5.36
N ALA A 194 -18.69 8.80 -4.89
CA ALA A 194 -18.27 7.56 -4.22
C ALA A 194 -19.07 7.27 -2.95
N ARG A 195 -19.36 8.27 -2.11
CA ARG A 195 -20.11 8.11 -0.85
C ARG A 195 -21.54 7.58 -1.02
N ILE A 196 -22.13 7.73 -2.20
CA ILE A 196 -23.48 7.24 -2.48
C ILE A 196 -23.48 5.70 -2.51
N LEU A 197 -22.41 5.11 -3.05
CA LEU A 197 -22.26 3.66 -3.19
C LEU A 197 -21.56 3.03 -1.99
N SER A 198 -20.70 3.77 -1.31
CA SER A 198 -19.92 3.25 -0.17
C SER A 198 -19.79 4.31 0.93
N PRO A 199 -20.85 4.57 1.67
CA PRO A 199 -20.86 5.56 2.74
C PRO A 199 -19.91 5.23 3.89
N ASP A 200 -19.56 3.96 4.08
CA ASP A 200 -18.61 3.49 5.10
C ASP A 200 -17.14 3.85 4.74
N ASN A 201 -16.84 4.01 3.45
CA ASN A 201 -15.49 4.26 2.96
C ASN A 201 -15.29 5.69 2.41
N ALA A 202 -16.36 6.41 2.15
CA ALA A 202 -16.28 7.76 1.61
C ALA A 202 -17.27 8.71 2.27
N THR A 203 -16.79 9.89 2.64
CA THR A 203 -17.60 11.07 2.94
C THR A 203 -17.21 12.17 1.96
N PRO A 204 -17.89 13.33 1.92
CA PRO A 204 -17.52 14.37 0.95
C PRO A 204 -16.05 14.80 0.98
N ASN A 205 -15.39 14.67 2.12
CA ASN A 205 -13.99 15.10 2.32
C ASN A 205 -13.10 14.05 2.95
N THR A 206 -13.52 12.80 3.05
CA THR A 206 -12.70 11.72 3.63
C THR A 206 -12.80 10.49 2.77
N LEU A 207 -11.63 9.91 2.45
CA LEU A 207 -11.51 8.62 1.80
C LEU A 207 -10.86 7.63 2.77
N ARG A 208 -11.53 6.54 3.04
CA ARG A 208 -11.03 5.43 3.83
C ARG A 208 -10.74 4.24 2.91
N LEU A 209 -9.49 3.81 2.86
CA LEU A 209 -9.06 2.61 2.15
C LEU A 209 -8.81 1.50 3.17
N PRO A 210 -9.73 0.55 3.35
CA PRO A 210 -9.58 -0.52 4.32
C PRO A 210 -8.42 -1.42 3.92
N LEU A 211 -7.58 -1.79 4.88
CA LEU A 211 -6.43 -2.68 4.70
C LEU A 211 -6.61 -3.98 5.47
N GLY A 212 -7.11 -3.90 6.71
CA GLY A 212 -7.34 -5.06 7.57
C GLY A 212 -6.08 -5.88 7.83
N PHE A 213 -4.91 -5.25 7.98
CA PHE A 213 -3.65 -5.96 8.14
C PHE A 213 -3.60 -6.70 9.48
N LYS A 214 -2.83 -7.77 9.53
CA LYS A 214 -2.52 -8.55 10.73
C LYS A 214 -1.05 -8.39 11.10
N SER A 215 -0.74 -8.57 12.40
CA SER A 215 0.64 -8.58 12.87
C SER A 215 1.43 -9.69 12.17
N GLN A 216 2.71 -9.40 11.90
CA GLN A 216 3.60 -10.29 11.19
C GLN A 216 4.59 -10.94 12.13
N TRP A 217 4.82 -12.23 11.95
CA TRP A 217 5.97 -12.96 12.50
C TRP A 217 6.98 -13.21 11.41
N ASN A 218 8.25 -13.14 11.78
CA ASN A 218 9.36 -13.56 10.95
C ASN A 218 10.32 -14.44 11.72
N TRP A 219 10.90 -15.40 11.02
CA TRP A 219 11.86 -16.35 11.54
C TRP A 219 13.11 -16.28 10.67
N ALA A 220 14.27 -16.09 11.28
CA ALA A 220 15.52 -16.06 10.56
C ALA A 220 16.49 -17.10 11.09
N PHE A 221 17.20 -17.72 10.17
CA PHE A 221 18.27 -18.67 10.48
C PHE A 221 19.51 -18.29 9.67
N GLY A 222 20.65 -18.23 10.34
CA GLY A 222 21.91 -17.84 9.74
C GLY A 222 23.05 -18.75 10.16
N MET A 223 24.09 -18.77 9.34
CA MET A 223 25.37 -19.39 9.65
C MET A 223 26.52 -18.49 9.24
N GLU A 224 27.58 -18.50 10.02
CA GLU A 224 28.85 -17.86 9.70
C GLU A 224 29.97 -18.91 9.80
N PHE A 225 30.71 -19.05 8.71
CA PHE A 225 31.85 -19.95 8.63
C PHE A 225 33.15 -19.15 8.55
N HIS A 226 33.98 -19.27 9.57
CA HIS A 226 35.30 -18.66 9.65
C HIS A 226 36.32 -19.46 8.81
N ALA A 227 36.33 -19.19 7.49
CA ALA A 227 37.14 -19.92 6.52
C ALA A 227 38.63 -19.71 6.80
N SER A 228 39.02 -18.53 7.27
CA SER A 228 40.38 -18.20 7.71
C SER A 228 40.35 -17.09 8.75
N SER A 229 41.53 -16.70 9.27
CA SER A 229 41.64 -15.54 10.15
C SER A 229 41.28 -14.18 9.49
N ARG A 230 40.99 -14.17 8.20
CA ARG A 230 40.67 -12.97 7.41
C ARG A 230 39.40 -13.09 6.60
N LEU A 231 38.79 -14.27 6.54
CA LEU A 231 37.65 -14.51 5.64
C LEU A 231 36.54 -15.23 6.40
N ASP A 232 35.40 -14.57 6.47
CA ASP A 232 34.13 -15.11 6.96
C ASP A 232 33.16 -15.25 5.80
N LEU A 233 32.50 -16.40 5.74
CA LEU A 233 31.44 -16.69 4.77
C LEU A 233 30.12 -16.82 5.53
N ARG A 234 29.06 -16.18 5.03
CA ARG A 234 27.76 -16.11 5.67
C ARG A 234 26.67 -16.61 4.74
N ALA A 235 25.69 -17.30 5.29
CA ALA A 235 24.46 -17.65 4.60
C ALA A 235 23.29 -17.55 5.57
N GLY A 236 22.12 -17.20 5.04
CA GLY A 236 20.93 -17.08 5.88
C GLY A 236 19.64 -17.17 5.07
N VAL A 237 18.58 -17.51 5.79
CA VAL A 237 17.21 -17.52 5.30
C VAL A 237 16.31 -16.82 6.31
N GLU A 238 15.40 -15.99 5.81
CA GLU A 238 14.33 -15.41 6.62
C GLU A 238 12.98 -15.74 5.99
N ILE A 239 12.04 -16.19 6.82
CA ILE A 239 10.68 -16.54 6.45
C ILE A 239 9.76 -15.50 7.10
N ARG A 240 8.96 -14.83 6.29
CA ARG A 240 8.01 -13.79 6.73
C ARG A 240 6.59 -14.22 6.41
N ASP A 241 5.74 -14.21 7.40
CA ASP A 241 4.30 -14.40 7.19
C ASP A 241 3.70 -13.24 6.41
N SER A 242 2.58 -13.47 5.74
CA SER A 242 1.80 -12.40 5.13
C SER A 242 1.24 -11.46 6.20
N VAL A 243 1.35 -10.15 5.97
CA VAL A 243 0.65 -9.13 6.77
C VAL A 243 -0.80 -8.94 6.31
N ILE A 244 -1.12 -9.34 5.08
CA ILE A 244 -2.44 -9.15 4.48
C ILE A 244 -3.20 -10.49 4.57
N PRO A 245 -4.36 -10.55 5.23
CA PRO A 245 -5.25 -11.71 5.18
C PRO A 245 -5.69 -12.01 3.75
N ASP A 246 -6.01 -13.28 3.45
CA ASP A 246 -6.33 -13.68 2.07
C ASP A 246 -7.59 -13.01 1.53
N ASP A 247 -8.58 -12.76 2.41
CA ASP A 247 -9.82 -12.06 2.12
C ASP A 247 -9.67 -10.52 2.01
N GLN A 248 -8.49 -9.98 2.35
CA GLN A 248 -8.17 -8.55 2.29
C GLN A 248 -7.14 -8.21 1.21
N ARG A 249 -6.79 -9.16 0.33
CA ARG A 249 -5.86 -8.91 -0.78
C ARG A 249 -6.38 -7.80 -1.69
N GLN A 250 -5.50 -6.95 -2.16
CA GLN A 250 -5.83 -5.77 -2.97
C GLN A 250 -4.99 -5.74 -4.25
N VAL A 251 -5.49 -5.06 -5.27
CA VAL A 251 -4.74 -4.85 -6.53
C VAL A 251 -3.40 -4.15 -6.27
N MET A 252 -3.37 -3.17 -5.37
CA MET A 252 -2.14 -2.40 -5.05
C MET A 252 -1.17 -3.14 -4.14
N ALA A 253 -1.64 -4.12 -3.37
CA ALA A 253 -0.83 -4.90 -2.44
C ALA A 253 -1.24 -6.39 -2.45
N PRO A 254 -1.06 -7.10 -3.58
CA PRO A 254 -1.47 -8.49 -3.71
C PRO A 254 -0.40 -9.47 -3.19
N PHE A 255 0.40 -9.05 -2.19
CA PHE A 255 1.56 -9.81 -1.73
C PHE A 255 1.20 -10.71 -0.55
N GLY A 256 1.71 -11.93 -0.60
CA GLY A 256 1.65 -12.89 0.49
C GLY A 256 2.87 -12.87 1.40
N GLY A 257 3.13 -13.99 2.04
CA GLY A 257 4.37 -14.23 2.76
C GLY A 257 5.58 -14.19 1.83
N ALA A 258 6.77 -13.96 2.39
CA ALA A 258 8.00 -13.84 1.62
C ALA A 258 9.15 -14.62 2.27
N ASN A 259 10.00 -15.19 1.43
CA ASN A 259 11.26 -15.79 1.84
C ASN A 259 12.43 -14.95 1.34
N LEU A 260 13.36 -14.64 2.24
CA LEU A 260 14.60 -13.94 1.92
C LEU A 260 15.77 -14.92 2.08
N TYR A 261 16.52 -15.10 1.02
CA TYR A 261 17.76 -15.89 1.03
C TYR A 261 18.95 -14.95 0.88
N SER A 262 19.98 -15.14 1.69
CA SER A 262 21.15 -14.25 1.70
C SER A 262 22.43 -15.06 1.74
N ILE A 263 23.43 -14.58 1.02
CA ILE A 263 24.82 -14.99 1.16
C ILE A 263 25.68 -13.75 1.40
N GLY A 264 26.76 -13.91 2.13
CA GLY A 264 27.65 -12.81 2.46
C GLY A 264 29.09 -13.25 2.64
N MET A 265 29.98 -12.28 2.62
CA MET A 265 31.39 -12.44 2.85
C MET A 265 31.93 -11.24 3.62
N GLY A 266 32.67 -11.50 4.70
CA GLY A 266 33.48 -10.50 5.42
C GLY A 266 34.97 -10.78 5.14
N TYR A 267 35.70 -9.74 4.74
CA TYR A 267 37.14 -9.87 4.48
C TYR A 267 37.95 -8.81 5.23
N GLN A 268 38.84 -9.26 6.12
CA GLN A 268 39.80 -8.42 6.81
C GLN A 268 40.97 -8.09 5.89
N TRP A 269 40.93 -6.92 5.23
CA TRP A 269 41.96 -6.49 4.30
C TRP A 269 43.31 -6.27 4.99
N ASP A 270 43.28 -5.52 6.09
CA ASP A 270 44.41 -5.30 6.99
C ASP A 270 43.96 -5.20 8.47
N LYS A 271 44.82 -4.84 9.37
CA LYS A 271 44.49 -4.78 10.82
C LYS A 271 43.38 -3.76 11.16
N ASN A 272 43.17 -2.78 10.31
CA ASN A 272 42.25 -1.67 10.54
C ASN A 272 41.06 -1.69 9.57
N THR A 273 41.12 -2.43 8.47
CA THR A 273 40.18 -2.33 7.37
C THR A 273 39.47 -3.66 7.14
N GLU A 274 38.13 -3.59 7.13
CA GLU A 274 37.24 -4.71 6.87
C GLU A 274 36.29 -4.35 5.71
N ILE A 275 36.02 -5.31 4.84
CA ILE A 275 35.10 -5.19 3.70
C ILE A 275 34.04 -6.27 3.86
N ASP A 276 32.78 -5.87 3.90
CA ASP A 276 31.65 -6.78 3.89
C ASP A 276 30.88 -6.66 2.60
N MET A 277 30.49 -7.81 2.05
CA MET A 277 29.65 -7.92 0.85
C MET A 277 28.47 -8.84 1.13
N ASN A 278 27.32 -8.52 0.59
CA ASN A 278 26.17 -9.41 0.65
C ASN A 278 25.36 -9.38 -0.65
N LEU A 279 24.72 -10.50 -0.94
CA LEU A 279 23.73 -10.66 -1.98
C LEU A 279 22.51 -11.34 -1.38
N SER A 280 21.36 -10.77 -1.60
CA SER A 280 20.11 -11.28 -1.06
C SER A 280 19.06 -11.40 -2.16
N TYR A 281 18.22 -12.43 -2.07
CA TYR A 281 17.11 -12.70 -2.98
C TYR A 281 15.83 -12.87 -2.17
N LEU A 282 14.89 -11.95 -2.37
CA LEU A 282 13.55 -12.02 -1.79
C LEU A 282 12.58 -12.59 -2.83
N HIS A 283 11.81 -13.56 -2.41
CA HIS A 283 10.81 -14.23 -3.24
C HIS A 283 9.49 -14.38 -2.49
N SER A 284 8.41 -13.93 -3.13
CA SER A 284 7.03 -14.13 -2.69
C SER A 284 6.22 -14.61 -3.88
N VAL A 285 5.44 -15.67 -3.71
CA VAL A 285 4.46 -16.15 -4.68
C VAL A 285 3.16 -16.41 -3.95
N GLU A 286 2.09 -15.87 -4.47
CA GLU A 286 0.76 -16.03 -3.93
C GLU A 286 -0.20 -16.51 -5.02
N SER A 287 -1.11 -17.38 -4.66
CA SER A 287 -2.21 -17.83 -5.52
C SER A 287 -3.51 -17.55 -4.78
N ILE A 288 -4.33 -16.68 -5.35
CA ILE A 288 -5.58 -16.19 -4.77
C ILE A 288 -6.70 -16.72 -5.65
N PRO A 289 -7.44 -17.76 -5.19
CA PRO A 289 -8.56 -18.30 -5.93
C PRO A 289 -9.64 -17.25 -6.21
N ALA A 290 -10.44 -17.45 -7.24
CA ALA A 290 -11.60 -16.61 -7.55
C ALA A 290 -12.47 -16.43 -6.29
N ASP A 291 -13.08 -15.28 -6.16
CA ASP A 291 -14.00 -14.92 -5.07
C ASP A 291 -13.41 -14.96 -3.65
N THR A 292 -12.08 -14.99 -3.52
CA THR A 292 -11.42 -14.99 -2.20
C THR A 292 -11.37 -13.60 -1.57
N SER A 293 -11.11 -12.54 -2.34
CA SER A 293 -10.99 -11.19 -1.82
C SER A 293 -11.83 -10.20 -2.61
N CYS A 294 -12.77 -9.54 -1.93
CA CYS A 294 -13.64 -8.57 -2.57
C CYS A 294 -12.94 -7.25 -2.95
N ASN A 295 -11.72 -7.04 -2.49
CA ASN A 295 -10.86 -5.94 -2.91
C ASN A 295 -9.96 -6.31 -4.11
N LEU A 296 -10.00 -7.56 -4.58
CA LEU A 296 -9.16 -8.05 -5.66
C LEU A 296 -9.94 -8.81 -6.74
N ASN A 297 -10.67 -9.89 -6.37
CA ASN A 297 -11.24 -10.82 -7.35
C ASN A 297 -12.62 -11.40 -7.01
N CYS A 298 -13.30 -10.83 -6.03
CA CYS A 298 -14.67 -11.20 -5.71
C CYS A 298 -15.63 -10.58 -6.72
N ASP A 299 -16.61 -11.36 -7.17
CA ASP A 299 -17.70 -10.89 -8.03
C ASP A 299 -18.78 -10.18 -7.17
N ASN A 300 -18.45 -8.99 -6.67
CA ASN A 300 -19.35 -8.17 -5.87
C ASN A 300 -19.55 -6.80 -6.51
N ILE A 301 -20.71 -6.61 -7.13
CA ILE A 301 -21.11 -5.37 -7.79
C ILE A 301 -21.29 -4.18 -6.82
N THR A 302 -21.41 -4.44 -5.53
CA THR A 302 -21.55 -3.40 -4.50
C THR A 302 -20.21 -2.89 -3.98
N ASN A 303 -19.09 -3.49 -4.40
CA ASN A 303 -17.77 -3.05 -3.98
C ASN A 303 -17.40 -1.75 -4.70
N ILE A 304 -17.03 -0.73 -3.92
CA ILE A 304 -16.58 0.56 -4.45
C ILE A 304 -15.21 0.45 -5.14
N ILE A 305 -14.38 -0.51 -4.72
CA ILE A 305 -13.07 -0.72 -5.30
C ILE A 305 -13.26 -1.45 -6.62
N TYR A 306 -12.79 -0.81 -7.69
CA TYR A 306 -12.78 -1.41 -9.00
C TYR A 306 -12.02 -2.74 -8.98
N ASN A 307 -12.68 -3.80 -9.44
CA ASN A 307 -12.19 -5.16 -9.36
C ASN A 307 -12.01 -5.77 -10.76
N PRO A 308 -10.87 -5.52 -11.43
CA PRO A 308 -10.63 -5.98 -12.81
C PRO A 308 -10.47 -7.51 -12.89
N TYR A 309 -10.32 -8.20 -11.77
CA TYR A 309 -10.10 -9.64 -11.69
C TYR A 309 -11.31 -10.41 -11.14
N ALA A 310 -12.49 -9.76 -11.09
CA ALA A 310 -13.72 -10.38 -10.58
C ALA A 310 -13.95 -11.76 -11.20
N GLY A 311 -14.18 -12.78 -10.36
CA GLY A 311 -14.40 -14.14 -10.78
C GLY A 311 -13.18 -14.88 -11.35
N LEU A 312 -11.97 -14.31 -11.26
CA LEU A 312 -10.74 -14.90 -11.79
C LEU A 312 -9.78 -15.35 -10.68
N ASP A 313 -9.06 -16.44 -10.92
CA ASP A 313 -7.89 -16.80 -10.14
C ASP A 313 -6.76 -15.80 -10.41
N VAL A 314 -6.17 -15.24 -9.34
CA VAL A 314 -5.06 -14.31 -9.44
C VAL A 314 -3.79 -14.93 -8.89
N LYS A 315 -2.71 -14.89 -9.68
CA LYS A 315 -1.39 -15.30 -9.25
C LYS A 315 -0.43 -14.14 -9.28
N THR A 316 0.19 -13.87 -8.14
CA THR A 316 1.17 -12.80 -7.99
C THR A 316 2.55 -13.37 -7.69
N SER A 317 3.59 -12.66 -8.12
CA SER A 317 4.97 -13.02 -7.80
C SER A 317 5.81 -11.77 -7.65
N LEU A 318 6.52 -11.67 -6.53
CA LEU A 318 7.51 -10.63 -6.26
C LEU A 318 8.89 -11.26 -6.18
N ARG A 319 9.84 -10.69 -6.90
CA ARG A 319 11.26 -11.12 -6.88
C ARG A 319 12.12 -9.88 -6.78
N VAL A 320 12.95 -9.81 -5.74
CA VAL A 320 13.86 -8.69 -5.53
C VAL A 320 15.26 -9.23 -5.27
N VAL A 321 16.24 -8.70 -6.00
CA VAL A 321 17.65 -8.94 -5.76
C VAL A 321 18.25 -7.69 -5.14
N MET A 322 18.95 -7.85 -4.02
CA MET A 322 19.62 -6.78 -3.30
C MET A 322 21.09 -7.13 -3.14
N ALA A 323 21.96 -6.15 -3.35
CA ALA A 323 23.39 -6.29 -3.11
C ALA A 323 23.85 -5.16 -2.18
N GLY A 324 24.72 -5.49 -1.24
CA GLY A 324 25.31 -4.53 -0.31
C GLY A 324 26.83 -4.66 -0.30
N LEU A 325 27.50 -3.52 -0.13
CA LEU A 325 28.91 -3.41 0.08
C LEU A 325 29.14 -2.43 1.23
N SER A 326 29.88 -2.86 2.24
CA SER A 326 30.28 -1.97 3.33
C SER A 326 31.78 -1.99 3.51
N PHE A 327 32.30 -0.87 3.95
CA PHE A 327 33.71 -0.65 4.17
C PHE A 327 33.88 0.00 5.56
N ARG A 328 34.61 -0.67 6.42
CA ARG A 328 34.87 -0.20 7.78
C ARG A 328 36.37 -0.02 7.99
N THR A 329 36.80 1.13 8.48
CA THR A 329 38.20 1.38 8.84
C THR A 329 38.29 1.98 10.23
N LYS A 330 39.30 1.56 11.01
CA LYS A 330 39.63 2.11 12.32
C LYS A 330 40.86 3.02 12.14
N PHE A 331 40.79 4.21 12.65
CA PHE A 331 41.86 5.21 12.62
C PHE A 331 42.68 5.19 13.91
#